data_9676985afba68cdc095f550f29fdf841
#
_entry.id   9676985afba68cdc095f550f29fdf841
#
_cell.length_a   1.000
_cell.length_b   1.000
_cell.length_c   1.000
_cell.angle_alpha   90.00
_cell.angle_beta   90.00
_cell.angle_gamma   90.00
#
_symmetry.space_group_name_H-M   'P 1'
#
loop_
_entity.id
_entity.type
_entity.pdbx_description
1 polymer ?
#
loop_
_entity_poly.entity_id
_entity_poly.type
_entity_poly.pdbx_seq_one_letter_code
_entity_poly.pdbx_strand_id
1 'polypeptide(L)'
;IIGGRQAIDGDTAQVGPQVAEKLGLTQITYAEEILNVDKEAGRITVKRHIDGGVETVEGPLPIVITVNGSAAPCRPRNAKLVQKYKYAMGKQERNTQPACHQDGEPTVRYPELYETRPYLDIQEWSVADVNGDLVQCGLSGSPTKVKAIQNIVFQAKESKTISSADQEVEDLIVELLANHTIG
;
A
#
# COMPACT_ATOMS: atom_id res chain seq x y z
N ILE A 1 -7.13 -9.22 8.38
CA ILE A 1 -6.09 -8.95 7.37
C ILE A 1 -6.08 -7.45 7.12
N ILE A 2 -4.90 -6.81 7.21
CA ILE A 2 -4.76 -5.37 7.00
C ILE A 2 -3.80 -5.16 5.82
N GLY A 3 -4.24 -4.38 4.83
CA GLY A 3 -3.46 -4.01 3.66
C GLY A 3 -3.41 -2.50 3.43
N GLY A 4 -2.55 -2.06 2.52
CA GLY A 4 -2.56 -0.70 2.01
C GLY A 4 -3.76 -0.43 1.10
N ARG A 5 -4.04 0.83 0.82
CA ARG A 5 -5.15 1.26 -0.02
C ARG A 5 -5.11 0.63 -1.41
N GLN A 6 -3.95 0.65 -2.03
CA GLN A 6 -3.76 0.16 -3.41
C GLN A 6 -2.31 -0.21 -3.69
N ALA A 7 -2.10 -1.03 -4.71
CA ALA A 7 -0.77 -1.31 -5.23
C ALA A 7 -0.34 -0.18 -6.19
N ILE A 8 0.94 0.18 -6.15
CA ILE A 8 1.50 1.31 -6.91
C ILE A 8 1.59 1.05 -8.42
N ASP A 9 1.65 -0.20 -8.82
CA ASP A 9 1.84 -0.62 -10.21
C ASP A 9 0.60 -0.43 -11.08
N GLY A 10 -0.59 -0.68 -10.55
CA GLY A 10 -1.84 -0.60 -11.30
C GLY A 10 -2.80 0.50 -10.84
N ASP A 11 -2.61 1.05 -9.66
CA ASP A 11 -3.43 2.11 -9.04
C ASP A 11 -4.96 1.87 -9.06
N THR A 12 -5.35 0.59 -9.12
CA THR A 12 -6.76 0.21 -9.25
C THR A 12 -7.44 -0.18 -7.94
N ALA A 13 -6.70 -0.17 -6.82
CA ALA A 13 -7.16 -0.54 -5.48
C ALA A 13 -7.83 -1.94 -5.37
N GLN A 14 -7.50 -2.86 -6.27
CA GLN A 14 -8.17 -4.17 -6.38
C GLN A 14 -7.56 -5.25 -5.47
N VAL A 15 -6.31 -5.12 -5.02
CA VAL A 15 -5.60 -6.19 -4.30
C VAL A 15 -6.33 -6.58 -3.01
N GLY A 16 -6.69 -5.61 -2.16
CA GLY A 16 -7.44 -5.88 -0.92
C GLY A 16 -8.79 -6.57 -1.18
N PRO A 17 -9.66 -5.99 -2.03
CA PRO A 17 -10.92 -6.61 -2.41
C PRO A 17 -10.80 -8.01 -3.01
N GLN A 18 -9.80 -8.26 -3.87
CA GLN A 18 -9.58 -9.59 -4.43
C GLN A 18 -9.14 -10.62 -3.38
N VAL A 19 -8.30 -10.21 -2.41
CA VAL A 19 -7.94 -11.07 -1.28
C VAL A 19 -9.17 -11.42 -0.46
N ALA A 20 -10.03 -10.43 -0.16
CA ALA A 20 -11.26 -10.66 0.56
C ALA A 20 -12.18 -11.64 -0.17
N GLU A 21 -12.40 -11.44 -1.45
CA GLU A 21 -13.22 -12.33 -2.28
C GLU A 21 -12.68 -13.76 -2.32
N LYS A 22 -11.37 -13.93 -2.55
CA LYS A 22 -10.73 -15.26 -2.60
C LYS A 22 -10.79 -16.00 -1.26
N LEU A 23 -10.83 -15.29 -0.16
CA LEU A 23 -10.94 -15.88 1.18
C LEU A 23 -12.39 -15.99 1.69
N GLY A 24 -13.37 -15.46 0.96
CA GLY A 24 -14.76 -15.40 1.39
C GLY A 24 -14.96 -14.51 2.63
N LEU A 25 -14.18 -13.42 2.75
CA LEU A 25 -14.21 -12.53 3.89
C LEU A 25 -14.92 -11.21 3.56
N THR A 26 -15.58 -10.66 4.56
CA THR A 26 -16.07 -9.28 4.50
C THR A 26 -14.89 -8.31 4.37
N GLN A 27 -15.12 -7.16 3.76
CA GLN A 27 -14.09 -6.13 3.60
C GLN A 27 -14.61 -4.75 4.00
N ILE A 28 -13.69 -3.94 4.53
CA ILE A 28 -13.85 -2.50 4.73
C ILE A 28 -12.66 -1.80 4.07
N THR A 29 -12.94 -0.95 3.09
CA THR A 29 -11.90 -0.24 2.33
C THR A 29 -11.76 1.20 2.82
N TYR A 30 -10.57 1.79 2.57
CA TYR A 30 -10.26 3.19 2.91
C TYR A 30 -10.38 3.52 4.40
N ALA A 31 -10.06 2.57 5.26
CA ALA A 31 -10.11 2.76 6.71
C ALA A 31 -9.16 3.86 7.17
N GLU A 32 -9.63 4.73 8.03
CA GLU A 32 -8.85 5.78 8.69
C GLU A 32 -8.56 5.44 10.15
N GLU A 33 -9.54 4.85 10.83
CA GLU A 33 -9.46 4.57 12.27
C GLU A 33 -10.28 3.33 12.63
N ILE A 34 -9.72 2.48 13.47
CA ILE A 34 -10.45 1.38 14.09
C ILE A 34 -10.99 1.89 15.42
N LEU A 35 -12.30 2.07 15.51
CA LEU A 35 -12.97 2.62 16.69
C LEU A 35 -13.17 1.59 17.78
N ASN A 36 -13.54 0.35 17.40
CA ASN A 36 -13.78 -0.73 18.35
C ASN A 36 -13.50 -2.10 17.72
N VAL A 37 -13.04 -3.03 18.54
CA VAL A 37 -12.89 -4.45 18.20
C VAL A 37 -13.52 -5.27 19.32
N ASP A 38 -14.69 -5.80 19.06
CA ASP A 38 -15.38 -6.72 19.95
C ASP A 38 -15.07 -8.16 19.53
N LYS A 39 -14.17 -8.81 20.27
CA LYS A 39 -13.77 -10.19 19.99
C LYS A 39 -14.81 -11.21 20.41
N GLU A 40 -15.62 -10.90 21.43
CA GLU A 40 -16.65 -11.80 21.94
C GLU A 40 -17.85 -11.81 20.98
N ALA A 41 -18.29 -10.64 20.52
CA ALA A 41 -19.32 -10.52 19.49
C ALA A 41 -18.81 -10.81 18.08
N GLY A 42 -17.49 -10.91 17.87
CA GLY A 42 -16.89 -11.12 16.56
C GLY A 42 -17.11 -9.94 15.60
N ARG A 43 -17.05 -8.71 16.07
CA ARG A 43 -17.36 -7.50 15.29
C ARG A 43 -16.28 -6.43 15.41
N ILE A 44 -16.18 -5.61 14.37
CA ILE A 44 -15.26 -4.47 14.32
C ILE A 44 -15.98 -3.23 13.80
N THR A 45 -15.74 -2.10 14.44
CA THR A 45 -16.26 -0.79 14.02
C THR A 45 -15.12 0.07 13.49
N VAL A 46 -15.25 0.56 12.27
CA VAL A 46 -14.19 1.28 11.55
C VAL A 46 -14.76 2.57 10.98
N LYS A 47 -14.01 3.65 11.15
CA LYS A 47 -14.22 4.90 10.43
C LYS A 47 -13.47 4.82 9.09
N ARG A 48 -14.16 5.08 8.00
CA ARG A 48 -13.58 5.02 6.65
C ARG A 48 -13.85 6.30 5.86
N HIS A 49 -12.97 6.56 4.91
CA HIS A 49 -13.12 7.66 3.95
C HIS A 49 -14.02 7.23 2.79
N ILE A 50 -14.90 8.14 2.34
CA ILE A 50 -15.71 8.00 1.14
C ILE A 50 -15.67 9.30 0.34
N ASP A 51 -16.11 9.28 -0.89
CA ASP A 51 -16.26 10.50 -1.69
C ASP A 51 -17.25 11.45 -0.98
N GLY A 52 -16.76 12.63 -0.65
CA GLY A 52 -17.54 13.65 0.04
C GLY A 52 -17.58 13.55 1.57
N GLY A 53 -16.77 12.68 2.19
CA GLY A 53 -16.69 12.66 3.65
C GLY A 53 -16.16 11.38 4.29
N VAL A 54 -16.68 11.09 5.46
CA VAL A 54 -16.34 9.90 6.24
C VAL A 54 -17.61 9.21 6.73
N GLU A 55 -17.54 7.89 6.84
CA GLU A 55 -18.61 7.11 7.46
C GLU A 55 -18.07 6.13 8.49
N THR A 56 -18.89 5.72 9.42
CA THR A 56 -18.59 4.68 10.39
C THR A 56 -19.39 3.43 10.05
N VAL A 57 -18.66 2.34 9.84
CA VAL A 57 -19.24 1.04 9.47
C VAL A 57 -18.86 -0.04 10.47
N GLU A 58 -19.72 -1.02 10.61
CA GLU A 58 -19.47 -2.20 11.42
C GLU A 58 -19.48 -3.46 10.54
N GLY A 59 -18.55 -4.36 10.77
CA GLY A 59 -18.44 -5.61 10.03
C GLY A 59 -18.12 -6.80 10.94
N PRO A 60 -18.40 -8.03 10.47
CA PRO A 60 -18.05 -9.25 11.19
C PRO A 60 -16.56 -9.55 11.07
N LEU A 61 -16.00 -10.22 12.07
CA LEU A 61 -14.65 -10.83 12.03
C LEU A 61 -14.76 -12.31 11.61
N PRO A 62 -13.81 -12.86 10.86
CA PRO A 62 -12.60 -12.21 10.30
C PRO A 62 -12.90 -11.30 9.10
N ILE A 63 -12.06 -10.29 8.90
CA ILE A 63 -12.30 -9.23 7.92
C ILE A 63 -11.01 -8.82 7.21
N VAL A 64 -11.13 -8.29 5.99
CA VAL A 64 -10.06 -7.59 5.27
C VAL A 64 -10.29 -6.08 5.36
N ILE A 65 -9.24 -5.34 5.73
CA ILE A 65 -9.30 -3.88 5.84
C ILE A 65 -8.18 -3.29 4.97
N THR A 66 -8.53 -2.33 4.12
CA THR A 66 -7.52 -1.52 3.43
C THR A 66 -7.45 -0.13 4.05
N VAL A 67 -6.23 0.34 4.31
CA VAL A 67 -5.98 1.57 5.08
C VAL A 67 -5.75 2.74 4.14
N ASN A 68 -6.43 3.85 4.39
CA ASN A 68 -6.28 5.10 3.64
C ASN A 68 -5.02 5.86 4.08
N GLY A 69 -4.50 6.71 3.18
CA GLY A 69 -3.34 7.56 3.47
C GLY A 69 -3.60 8.65 4.53
N SER A 70 -4.88 9.00 4.78
CA SER A 70 -5.30 9.92 5.84
C SER A 70 -5.37 9.30 7.23
N ALA A 71 -5.14 7.98 7.36
CA ALA A 71 -5.07 7.33 8.67
C ALA A 71 -3.92 7.90 9.52
N ALA A 72 -4.07 7.77 10.84
CA ALA A 72 -3.04 8.23 11.77
C ALA A 72 -1.66 7.66 11.44
N PRO A 73 -0.59 8.43 11.61
CA PRO A 73 0.77 7.99 11.31
C PRO A 73 1.15 6.79 12.18
N CYS A 74 2.00 5.92 11.63
CA CYS A 74 2.53 4.79 12.35
C CYS A 74 3.34 5.23 13.59
N ARG A 75 3.34 4.38 14.62
CA ARG A 75 4.23 4.56 15.76
C ARG A 75 5.69 4.64 15.30
N PRO A 76 6.56 5.34 16.04
CA PRO A 76 8.00 5.32 15.79
C PRO A 76 8.54 3.89 15.76
N ARG A 77 9.50 3.64 14.89
CA ARG A 77 10.14 2.32 14.78
C ARG A 77 10.84 1.96 16.08
N ASN A 78 10.73 0.69 16.47
CA ASN A 78 11.48 0.18 17.61
C ASN A 78 12.97 0.03 17.23
N ALA A 79 13.83 0.86 17.81
CA ALA A 79 15.26 0.89 17.49
C ALA A 79 15.95 -0.47 17.68
N LYS A 80 15.58 -1.24 18.72
CA LYS A 80 16.12 -2.57 18.97
C LYS A 80 15.75 -3.57 17.86
N LEU A 81 14.51 -3.51 17.35
CA LEU A 81 14.07 -4.36 16.24
C LEU A 81 14.74 -3.94 14.93
N VAL A 82 14.84 -2.64 14.66
CA VAL A 82 15.56 -2.13 13.49
C VAL A 82 17.01 -2.65 13.51
N GLN A 83 17.68 -2.54 14.64
CA GLN A 83 19.05 -3.01 14.79
C GLN A 83 19.16 -4.55 14.69
N LYS A 84 18.19 -5.28 15.25
CA LYS A 84 18.15 -6.74 15.19
C LYS A 84 18.08 -7.25 13.75
N TYR A 85 17.26 -6.62 12.92
CA TYR A 85 17.00 -7.03 11.54
C TYR A 85 17.74 -6.20 10.49
N LYS A 86 18.73 -5.41 10.89
CA LYS A 86 19.47 -4.49 10.00
C LYS A 86 20.04 -5.18 8.74
N TYR A 87 20.44 -6.43 8.87
CA TYR A 87 21.07 -7.22 7.80
C TYR A 87 20.16 -8.35 7.29
N ALA A 88 18.83 -8.26 7.54
CA ALA A 88 17.89 -9.23 6.98
C ALA A 88 17.77 -8.99 5.47
N MET A 89 18.06 -10.01 4.66
CA MET A 89 17.97 -9.96 3.20
C MET A 89 17.84 -11.37 2.60
N GLY A 90 17.35 -11.41 1.36
CA GLY A 90 17.28 -12.65 0.60
C GLY A 90 18.61 -13.08 0.00
N LYS A 91 18.64 -14.29 -0.55
CA LYS A 91 19.85 -14.86 -1.16
C LYS A 91 20.31 -14.07 -2.38
N GLN A 92 19.38 -13.59 -3.22
CA GLN A 92 19.73 -12.81 -4.41
C GLN A 92 20.36 -11.48 -4.02
N GLU A 93 19.79 -10.80 -3.04
CA GLU A 93 20.30 -9.53 -2.54
C GLU A 93 21.71 -9.68 -1.95
N ARG A 94 21.95 -10.74 -1.16
CA ARG A 94 23.28 -11.05 -0.61
C ARG A 94 24.34 -11.26 -1.69
N ASN A 95 23.97 -11.85 -2.82
CA ASN A 95 24.90 -12.10 -3.93
C ASN A 95 25.24 -10.82 -4.71
N THR A 96 24.40 -9.82 -4.67
CA THR A 96 24.57 -8.57 -5.42
C THR A 96 25.14 -7.43 -4.57
N GLN A 97 24.96 -7.47 -3.27
CA GLN A 97 25.53 -6.46 -2.36
C GLN A 97 26.93 -6.89 -1.91
N PRO A 98 27.99 -6.13 -2.24
CA PRO A 98 29.30 -6.35 -1.66
C PRO A 98 29.20 -6.17 -0.13
N ALA A 99 29.96 -6.97 0.60
CA ALA A 99 30.13 -6.76 2.04
C ALA A 99 30.40 -5.27 2.31
N CYS A 100 29.72 -4.68 3.29
CA CYS A 100 30.00 -3.29 3.68
C CYS A 100 31.47 -3.19 4.08
N HIS A 101 32.22 -2.38 3.33
CA HIS A 101 33.61 -2.11 3.62
C HIS A 101 33.74 -0.78 4.36
N GLN A 102 34.43 -0.80 5.48
CA GLN A 102 34.94 0.39 6.12
C GLN A 102 36.47 0.24 6.12
N ASP A 103 37.16 1.20 5.53
CA ASP A 103 38.64 1.18 5.43
C ASP A 103 39.26 -0.04 4.67
N GLY A 104 38.52 -0.60 3.69
CA GLY A 104 38.98 -1.69 2.83
C GLY A 104 38.79 -3.10 3.41
N GLU A 105 38.38 -3.24 4.66
CA GLU A 105 38.05 -4.53 5.27
C GLU A 105 36.54 -4.75 5.37
N PRO A 106 36.06 -5.99 5.12
CA PRO A 106 34.64 -6.30 5.28
C PRO A 106 34.23 -6.18 6.75
N THR A 107 33.35 -5.20 7.04
CA THR A 107 32.78 -5.01 8.38
C THR A 107 31.73 -6.05 8.76
N VAL A 108 31.15 -6.74 7.74
CA VAL A 108 30.15 -7.79 7.93
C VAL A 108 30.49 -8.98 7.04
N ARG A 109 30.70 -10.13 7.65
CA ARG A 109 30.83 -11.42 6.94
C ARG A 109 29.47 -12.10 6.91
N TYR A 110 28.74 -11.95 5.81
CA TYR A 110 27.40 -12.48 5.68
C TYR A 110 27.29 -14.00 5.95
N PRO A 111 28.13 -14.90 5.46
CA PRO A 111 27.99 -16.33 5.74
C PRO A 111 27.96 -16.64 7.24
N GLU A 112 28.94 -16.16 8.00
CA GLU A 112 29.01 -16.34 9.44
C GLU A 112 27.86 -15.69 10.20
N LEU A 113 27.37 -14.53 9.71
CA LEU A 113 26.26 -13.83 10.30
C LEU A 113 24.95 -14.64 10.19
N TYR A 114 24.69 -15.26 9.03
CA TYR A 114 23.46 -16.02 8.80
C TYR A 114 23.50 -17.39 9.46
N GLU A 115 24.68 -18.00 9.66
CA GLU A 115 24.83 -19.20 10.48
C GLU A 115 24.47 -18.92 11.94
N THR A 116 24.95 -17.80 12.49
CA THR A 116 24.70 -17.43 13.89
C THR A 116 23.34 -16.80 14.13
N ARG A 117 22.75 -16.21 13.07
CA ARG A 117 21.47 -15.48 13.13
C ARG A 117 20.53 -15.87 11.98
N PRO A 118 20.04 -17.11 11.94
CA PRO A 118 19.21 -17.61 10.82
C PRO A 118 17.92 -16.83 10.61
N TYR A 119 17.46 -16.09 11.60
CA TYR A 119 16.29 -15.21 11.48
C TYR A 119 16.50 -14.01 10.56
N LEU A 120 17.72 -13.77 10.09
CA LEU A 120 18.04 -12.73 9.10
C LEU A 120 17.88 -13.23 7.66
N ASP A 121 17.75 -14.53 7.45
CA ASP A 121 17.58 -15.12 6.12
C ASP A 121 16.14 -14.99 5.66
N ILE A 122 15.91 -14.13 4.67
CA ILE A 122 14.60 -13.97 4.04
C ILE A 122 14.46 -15.05 2.98
N GLN A 123 13.47 -15.93 3.16
CA GLN A 123 13.18 -17.01 2.22
C GLN A 123 12.67 -16.44 0.89
N GLU A 124 13.32 -16.79 -0.21
CA GLU A 124 12.90 -16.42 -1.56
C GLU A 124 12.34 -17.66 -2.23
N TRP A 125 11.08 -17.58 -2.65
CA TRP A 125 10.39 -18.67 -3.31
C TRP A 125 10.16 -18.35 -4.79
N SER A 126 10.44 -19.33 -5.64
CA SER A 126 10.09 -19.32 -7.04
C SER A 126 8.69 -19.91 -7.26
N VAL A 127 8.18 -19.82 -8.49
CA VAL A 127 6.91 -20.45 -8.86
C VAL A 127 6.95 -21.97 -8.62
N ALA A 128 8.10 -22.60 -8.84
CA ALA A 128 8.29 -24.03 -8.60
C ALA A 128 8.21 -24.40 -7.11
N ASP A 129 8.74 -23.56 -6.22
CA ASP A 129 8.73 -23.79 -4.78
C ASP A 129 7.31 -23.79 -4.19
N VAL A 130 6.39 -23.07 -4.82
CA VAL A 130 4.98 -23.00 -4.42
C VAL A 130 4.05 -23.88 -5.29
N ASN A 131 4.63 -24.74 -6.15
CA ASN A 131 3.88 -25.58 -7.11
C ASN A 131 2.90 -24.77 -7.98
N GLY A 132 3.30 -23.54 -8.35
CA GLY A 132 2.46 -22.66 -9.17
C GLY A 132 2.39 -23.12 -10.62
N ASP A 133 1.25 -22.92 -11.26
CA ASP A 133 1.05 -23.20 -12.67
C ASP A 133 1.67 -22.09 -13.53
N LEU A 134 2.77 -22.38 -14.21
CA LEU A 134 3.48 -21.43 -15.08
C LEU A 134 2.60 -20.88 -16.21
N VAL A 135 1.60 -21.63 -16.67
CA VAL A 135 0.69 -21.18 -17.73
C VAL A 135 -0.19 -20.02 -17.23
N GLN A 136 -0.48 -19.99 -15.93
CA GLN A 136 -1.31 -18.96 -15.30
C GLN A 136 -0.48 -17.82 -14.67
N CYS A 137 0.84 -17.81 -14.86
CA CYS A 137 1.72 -16.82 -14.30
C CYS A 137 2.14 -15.75 -15.32
N GLY A 138 2.44 -14.55 -14.80
CA GLY A 138 2.97 -13.44 -15.59
C GLY A 138 1.98 -12.86 -16.60
N LEU A 139 2.51 -12.12 -17.57
CA LEU A 139 1.71 -11.45 -18.60
C LEU A 139 0.95 -12.43 -19.51
N SER A 140 1.51 -13.59 -19.79
CA SER A 140 0.87 -14.62 -20.64
C SER A 140 -0.32 -15.24 -19.95
N GLY A 141 -0.23 -15.47 -18.64
CA GLY A 141 -1.27 -16.10 -17.83
C GLY A 141 -2.38 -15.15 -17.35
N SER A 142 -2.18 -13.84 -17.48
CA SER A 142 -3.19 -12.87 -17.03
C SER A 142 -4.44 -12.91 -17.91
N PRO A 143 -5.64 -13.11 -17.36
CA PRO A 143 -6.90 -13.01 -18.10
C PRO A 143 -7.21 -11.58 -18.51
N THR A 144 -6.62 -10.60 -17.82
CA THR A 144 -6.80 -9.16 -18.11
C THR A 144 -5.68 -8.70 -19.03
N LYS A 145 -6.03 -8.16 -20.19
CA LYS A 145 -5.07 -7.59 -21.14
C LYS A 145 -5.26 -6.08 -21.22
N VAL A 146 -4.17 -5.33 -21.11
CA VAL A 146 -4.19 -3.88 -21.33
C VAL A 146 -4.45 -3.64 -22.82
N LYS A 147 -5.58 -3.03 -23.15
CA LYS A 147 -5.96 -2.70 -24.53
C LYS A 147 -5.21 -1.50 -25.07
N ALA A 148 -5.12 -0.46 -24.25
CA ALA A 148 -4.44 0.78 -24.60
C ALA A 148 -4.09 1.56 -23.32
N ILE A 149 -3.03 2.34 -23.41
CA ILE A 149 -2.64 3.31 -22.38
C ILE A 149 -2.74 4.70 -23.03
N GLN A 150 -3.49 5.60 -22.41
CA GLN A 150 -3.56 7.00 -22.82
C GLN A 150 -2.86 7.84 -21.76
N ASN A 151 -1.83 8.55 -22.15
CA ASN A 151 -1.21 9.54 -21.28
C ASN A 151 -2.07 10.81 -21.31
N ILE A 152 -2.75 11.09 -20.23
CA ILE A 152 -3.43 12.38 -20.04
C ILE A 152 -2.36 13.38 -19.63
N VAL A 153 -1.91 14.18 -20.59
CA VAL A 153 -1.04 15.32 -20.31
C VAL A 153 -1.93 16.46 -19.87
N PHE A 154 -1.83 16.84 -18.62
CA PHE A 154 -2.48 18.07 -18.15
C PHE A 154 -1.82 19.24 -18.84
N GLN A 155 -2.52 19.81 -19.83
CA GLN A 155 -2.12 21.10 -20.37
C GLN A 155 -2.56 22.17 -19.37
N ALA A 156 -1.64 23.04 -18.99
CA ALA A 156 -1.98 24.22 -18.21
C ALA A 156 -3.06 25.00 -18.98
N LYS A 157 -4.24 25.15 -18.37
CA LYS A 157 -5.25 26.07 -18.91
C LYS A 157 -4.69 27.49 -18.86
N GLU A 158 -5.17 28.35 -19.74
CA GLU A 158 -4.82 29.76 -19.69
C GLU A 158 -5.11 30.34 -18.30
N SER A 159 -4.19 31.16 -17.80
CA SER A 159 -4.31 31.78 -16.48
C SER A 159 -5.52 32.73 -16.51
N LYS A 160 -6.42 32.59 -15.57
CA LYS A 160 -7.54 33.49 -15.36
C LYS A 160 -7.13 34.51 -14.29
N THR A 161 -7.09 35.77 -14.67
CA THR A 161 -6.88 36.87 -13.71
C THR A 161 -8.22 37.37 -13.23
N ILE A 162 -8.40 37.38 -11.92
CA ILE A 162 -9.61 37.91 -11.26
C ILE A 162 -9.22 39.13 -10.44
N SER A 163 -10.19 40.02 -10.20
CA SER A 163 -10.03 41.13 -9.26
C SER A 163 -10.24 40.65 -7.81
N SER A 164 -9.98 41.51 -6.84
CA SER A 164 -10.27 41.25 -5.44
C SER A 164 -11.73 41.50 -5.05
N ALA A 165 -12.64 41.63 -6.02
CA ALA A 165 -14.06 41.80 -5.75
C ALA A 165 -14.67 40.48 -5.24
N ASP A 166 -15.46 40.55 -4.18
CA ASP A 166 -16.03 39.37 -3.52
C ASP A 166 -16.79 38.46 -4.50
N GLN A 167 -17.51 39.03 -5.45
CA GLN A 167 -18.28 38.31 -6.45
C GLN A 167 -17.36 37.47 -7.38
N GLU A 168 -16.22 38.01 -7.84
CA GLU A 168 -15.33 37.28 -8.73
C GLU A 168 -14.58 36.16 -8.01
N VAL A 169 -14.31 36.35 -6.69
CA VAL A 169 -13.73 35.31 -5.84
C VAL A 169 -14.75 34.18 -5.61
N GLU A 170 -16.02 34.54 -5.33
CA GLU A 170 -17.10 33.57 -5.18
C GLU A 170 -17.31 32.75 -6.45
N ASP A 171 -17.39 33.40 -7.61
CA ASP A 171 -17.54 32.76 -8.91
C ASP A 171 -16.39 31.80 -9.22
N LEU A 172 -15.16 32.17 -8.85
CA LEU A 172 -14.00 31.28 -8.99
C LEU A 172 -14.12 30.03 -8.10
N ILE A 173 -14.54 30.19 -6.85
CA ILE A 173 -14.74 29.07 -5.93
C ILE A 173 -15.81 28.13 -6.47
N VAL A 174 -16.93 28.67 -6.94
CA VAL A 174 -18.01 27.89 -7.55
C VAL A 174 -17.50 27.13 -8.79
N GLU A 175 -16.70 27.77 -9.64
CA GLU A 175 -16.09 27.13 -10.81
C GLU A 175 -15.16 25.98 -10.42
N LEU A 176 -14.32 26.17 -9.40
CA LEU A 176 -13.38 25.16 -8.92
C LEU A 176 -14.11 23.95 -8.30
N LEU A 177 -15.19 24.19 -7.56
CA LEU A 177 -16.04 23.13 -7.02
C LEU A 177 -16.76 22.36 -8.12
N ALA A 178 -17.36 23.08 -9.09
CA ALA A 178 -18.08 22.46 -10.22
C ALA A 178 -17.16 21.61 -11.10
N ASN A 179 -15.88 21.98 -11.21
CA ASN A 179 -14.87 21.23 -11.95
C ASN A 179 -14.17 20.14 -11.11
N HIS A 180 -14.61 19.90 -9.87
CA HIS A 180 -13.98 18.96 -8.93
C HIS A 180 -12.45 19.20 -8.76
N THR A 181 -12.03 20.46 -8.84
CA THR A 181 -10.61 20.83 -8.64
C THR A 181 -10.29 20.99 -7.15
N ILE A 182 -11.29 21.40 -6.38
CA ILE A 182 -11.30 21.47 -4.91
C ILE A 182 -12.59 20.82 -4.39
N GLY A 183 -12.50 20.19 -3.22
CA GLY A 183 -13.66 19.53 -2.59
C GLY A 183 -13.52 18.03 -2.48
#